data_fa7ab83ebf0d3cbd3fb03bb74c1ddd9f
#
_entry.id   fa7ab83ebf0d3cbd3fb03bb74c1ddd9f
#
_cell.length_a   1.000
_cell.length_b   1.000
_cell.length_c   1.000
_cell.angle_alpha   90.00
_cell.angle_beta   90.00
_cell.angle_gamma   90.00
#
_symmetry.space_group_name_H-M   'P 1'
#
loop_
_entity.id
_entity.type
_entity.pdbx_description
1 polymer ?
#
loop_
_entity_poly.entity_id
_entity_poly.type
_entity_poly.pdbx_seq_one_letter_code
_entity_poly.pdbx_strand_id
1 'polypeptide(L)'
;MTPERKANLQRLFNPKHIAVIGGTDAEAVAAESQRMGYRGQLWPVNPKRKTLGGHECFPSAEDLPEAPDAVFLAIPREPAIETVDRLRQMGAGGIVCYTAGFKEVGEQGAWAEDELMNACGEMALVGPNCYGILNYLDRVALWPFAHGGNCPGF
;
A
#
# COMPACT_ATOMS: atom_id res chain seq x y z
N MET A 1 -14.15 -4.58 -16.18
CA MET A 1 -13.00 -3.79 -15.69
C MET A 1 -12.71 -2.67 -16.70
N THR A 2 -12.65 -1.44 -16.23
CA THR A 2 -12.32 -0.29 -17.09
C THR A 2 -10.85 -0.31 -17.52
N PRO A 3 -10.49 0.35 -18.62
CA PRO A 3 -9.07 0.50 -19.00
C PRO A 3 -8.23 1.19 -17.94
N GLU A 4 -8.77 2.17 -17.25
CA GLU A 4 -8.10 2.86 -16.16
C GLU A 4 -7.80 1.92 -14.99
N ARG A 5 -8.79 1.14 -14.55
CA ARG A 5 -8.61 0.17 -13.47
C ARG A 5 -7.59 -0.91 -13.85
N LYS A 6 -7.58 -1.35 -15.09
CA LYS A 6 -6.59 -2.31 -15.59
C LYS A 6 -5.18 -1.72 -15.54
N ALA A 7 -5.02 -0.48 -15.98
CA ALA A 7 -3.73 0.22 -15.91
C ALA A 7 -3.27 0.40 -14.45
N ASN A 8 -4.18 0.77 -13.55
CA ASN A 8 -3.90 0.91 -12.13
C ASN A 8 -3.50 -0.42 -11.49
N LEU A 9 -4.14 -1.51 -11.87
CA LEU A 9 -3.76 -2.85 -11.41
C LEU A 9 -2.32 -3.20 -11.84
N GLN A 10 -1.94 -2.87 -13.06
CA GLN A 10 -0.58 -3.06 -13.54
C GLN A 10 0.43 -2.23 -12.75
N ARG A 11 0.09 -0.99 -12.41
CA ARG A 11 0.92 -0.14 -11.56
C ARG A 11 1.09 -0.75 -10.16
N LEU A 12 0.04 -1.33 -9.59
CA LEU A 12 0.11 -1.98 -8.28
C LEU A 12 1.05 -3.20 -8.29
N PHE A 13 1.03 -4.02 -9.32
CA PHE A 13 1.85 -5.23 -9.39
C PHE A 13 3.29 -4.98 -9.82
N ASN A 14 3.55 -3.95 -10.61
CA ASN A 14 4.90 -3.58 -11.06
C ASN A 14 5.14 -2.08 -10.89
N PRO A 15 5.20 -1.61 -9.64
CA PRO A 15 5.32 -0.19 -9.34
C PRO A 15 6.73 0.35 -9.58
N LYS A 16 6.81 1.57 -10.07
CA LYS A 16 8.06 2.35 -10.12
C LYS A 16 8.37 2.98 -8.77
N HIS A 17 7.34 3.24 -7.98
CA HIS A 17 7.46 3.75 -6.62
C HIS A 17 6.36 3.18 -5.72
N ILE A 18 6.75 2.89 -4.50
CA ILE A 18 5.89 2.33 -3.46
C ILE A 18 5.85 3.30 -2.29
N ALA A 19 4.65 3.63 -1.81
CA ALA A 19 4.48 4.28 -0.52
C ALA A 19 4.11 3.25 0.53
N VAL A 20 4.73 3.32 1.71
CA VAL A 20 4.39 2.49 2.87
C VAL A 20 3.88 3.41 3.98
N ILE A 21 2.61 3.27 4.33
CA ILE A 21 1.91 4.17 5.25
C ILE A 21 1.55 3.41 6.52
N GLY A 22 2.17 3.79 7.64
CA GLY A 22 1.95 3.16 8.92
C GLY A 22 3.17 3.15 9.82
N GLY A 23 3.19 2.26 10.79
CA GLY A 23 4.26 2.09 11.74
C GLY A 23 5.06 0.81 11.51
N THR A 24 5.00 -0.11 12.48
CA THR A 24 5.78 -1.36 12.48
C THR A 24 5.52 -2.24 11.26
N ASP A 25 4.27 -2.37 10.81
CA ASP A 25 3.95 -3.18 9.63
C ASP A 25 4.49 -2.54 8.34
N ALA A 26 4.41 -1.21 8.23
CA ALA A 26 5.00 -0.48 7.11
C ALA A 26 6.54 -0.60 7.10
N GLU A 27 7.17 -0.57 8.25
CA GLU A 27 8.62 -0.81 8.40
C GLU A 27 8.99 -2.21 7.92
N ALA A 28 8.20 -3.21 8.30
CA ALA A 28 8.40 -4.59 7.85
C ALA A 28 8.31 -4.71 6.33
N VAL A 29 7.33 -4.05 5.71
CA VAL A 29 7.20 -4.03 4.24
C VAL A 29 8.40 -3.35 3.58
N ALA A 30 8.88 -2.25 4.13
CA ALA A 30 10.07 -1.58 3.63
C ALA A 30 11.28 -2.52 3.68
N ALA A 31 11.49 -3.22 4.80
CA ALA A 31 12.57 -4.18 4.95
C ALA A 31 12.47 -5.36 3.98
N GLU A 32 11.26 -5.92 3.82
CA GLU A 32 11.04 -7.04 2.89
C GLU A 32 11.19 -6.62 1.43
N SER A 33 10.78 -5.42 1.07
CA SER A 33 11.00 -4.87 -0.28
C SER A 33 12.49 -4.72 -0.58
N GLN A 34 13.28 -4.22 0.36
CA GLN A 34 14.74 -4.12 0.22
C GLN A 34 15.39 -5.50 0.12
N ARG A 35 14.97 -6.45 0.95
CA ARG A 35 15.47 -7.83 0.93
C ARG A 35 15.16 -8.52 -0.39
N MET A 36 13.98 -8.27 -0.97
CA MET A 36 13.59 -8.78 -2.28
C MET A 36 14.42 -8.17 -3.42
N GLY A 37 15.10 -7.06 -3.17
CA GLY A 37 15.85 -6.33 -4.18
C GLY A 37 14.99 -5.41 -5.04
N TYR A 38 13.96 -4.82 -4.46
CA TYR A 38 13.12 -3.85 -5.16
C TYR A 38 13.96 -2.70 -5.73
N ARG A 39 13.74 -2.35 -6.99
CA ARG A 39 14.58 -1.40 -7.74
C ARG A 39 13.99 0.00 -7.85
N GLY A 40 12.73 0.19 -7.45
CA GLY A 40 12.04 1.48 -7.52
C GLY A 40 12.27 2.34 -6.29
N GLN A 41 11.52 3.42 -6.21
CA GLN A 41 11.53 4.32 -5.07
C GLN A 41 10.64 3.77 -3.96
N LEU A 42 11.08 3.90 -2.72
CA LEU A 42 10.32 3.52 -1.53
C LEU A 42 10.13 4.76 -0.65
N TRP A 43 8.87 5.13 -0.42
CA TRP A 43 8.48 6.33 0.30
C TRP A 43 7.69 6.00 1.56
N PRO A 44 8.31 6.00 2.75
CA PRO A 44 7.57 5.86 3.99
C PRO A 44 6.75 7.12 4.30
N VAL A 45 5.56 6.91 4.83
CA VAL A 45 4.68 8.00 5.29
C VAL A 45 4.33 7.74 6.76
N ASN A 46 4.76 8.63 7.64
CA ASN A 46 4.45 8.56 9.06
C ASN A 46 4.59 9.95 9.69
N PRO A 47 3.54 10.48 10.36
CA PRO A 47 3.58 11.83 10.90
C PRO A 47 4.46 11.98 12.16
N LYS A 48 4.83 10.87 12.80
CA LYS A 48 5.55 10.89 14.08
C LYS A 48 7.01 10.46 13.97
N ARG A 49 7.34 9.61 12.99
CA ARG A 49 8.71 9.11 12.80
C ARG A 49 9.44 9.95 11.75
N LYS A 50 10.73 10.20 12.00
CA LYS A 50 11.60 10.87 11.02
C LYS A 50 12.11 9.89 9.97
N THR A 51 12.37 8.65 10.39
CA THR A 51 12.87 7.58 9.52
C THR A 51 12.10 6.29 9.74
N LEU A 52 12.03 5.47 8.72
CA LEU A 52 11.42 4.16 8.76
C LEU A 52 12.16 3.26 7.75
N GLY A 53 12.67 2.14 8.24
CA GLY A 53 13.44 1.22 7.39
C GLY A 53 14.65 1.85 6.71
N GLY A 54 15.28 2.84 7.34
CA GLY A 54 16.45 3.54 6.79
C GLY A 54 16.10 4.66 5.79
N HIS A 55 14.83 4.91 5.53
CA HIS A 55 14.37 5.97 4.64
C HIS A 55 13.77 7.13 5.45
N GLU A 56 13.92 8.34 4.96
CA GLU A 56 13.28 9.52 5.53
C GLU A 56 11.76 9.45 5.30
N CYS A 57 10.97 9.72 6.35
CA CYS A 57 9.53 9.70 6.28
C CYS A 57 8.96 11.02 5.76
N PHE A 58 7.94 10.92 4.93
CA PHE A 58 7.05 12.03 4.61
C PHE A 58 5.97 12.13 5.70
N PRO A 59 5.61 13.33 6.18
CA PRO A 59 4.60 13.47 7.23
C PRO A 59 3.20 13.01 6.81
N SER A 60 2.85 13.20 5.54
CA SER A 60 1.55 12.81 4.98
C SER A 60 1.67 12.35 3.53
N ALA A 61 0.62 11.73 3.01
CA ALA A 61 0.58 11.29 1.61
C ALA A 61 0.70 12.46 0.63
N GLU A 62 0.16 13.61 0.98
CA GLU A 62 0.22 14.81 0.14
C GLU A 62 1.64 15.36 -0.04
N ASP A 63 2.56 15.01 0.87
CA ASP A 63 3.96 15.45 0.80
C ASP A 63 4.81 14.58 -0.14
N LEU A 64 4.26 13.49 -0.68
CA LEU A 64 4.97 12.62 -1.61
C LEU A 64 5.36 13.36 -2.89
N PRO A 65 6.53 13.03 -3.50
CA PRO A 65 7.00 13.71 -4.71
C PRO A 65 6.07 13.60 -5.90
N GLU A 66 5.34 12.48 -6.00
CA GLU A 66 4.33 12.24 -7.03
C GLU A 66 3.36 11.16 -6.55
N ALA A 67 2.29 10.91 -7.31
CA ALA A 67 1.32 9.87 -6.99
C ALA A 67 1.99 8.49 -7.01
N PRO A 68 1.94 7.71 -5.91
CA PRO A 68 2.57 6.40 -5.88
C PRO A 68 1.83 5.39 -6.76
N ASP A 69 2.57 4.50 -7.42
CA ASP A 69 1.97 3.41 -8.19
C ASP A 69 1.32 2.38 -7.28
N ALA A 70 1.97 2.07 -6.17
CA ALA A 70 1.48 1.12 -5.18
C ALA A 70 1.61 1.68 -3.77
N VAL A 71 0.64 1.36 -2.94
CA VAL A 71 0.61 1.79 -1.53
C VAL A 71 0.35 0.58 -0.64
N PHE A 72 1.17 0.41 0.39
CA PHE A 72 0.85 -0.47 1.52
C PHE A 72 0.30 0.39 2.65
N LEU A 73 -0.91 0.10 3.08
CA LEU A 73 -1.65 0.91 4.06
C LEU A 73 -1.94 0.11 5.32
N ALA A 74 -1.36 0.53 6.44
CA ALA A 74 -1.50 -0.12 7.75
C ALA A 74 -1.67 0.92 8.86
N ILE A 75 -2.79 1.63 8.83
CA ILE A 75 -3.21 2.62 9.83
C ILE A 75 -4.65 2.31 10.27
N PRO A 76 -5.15 2.89 11.38
CA PRO A 76 -6.53 2.65 11.81
C PRO A 76 -7.58 2.93 10.73
N ARG A 77 -8.71 2.24 10.82
CA ARG A 77 -9.77 2.21 9.80
C ARG A 77 -10.23 3.59 9.32
N GLU A 78 -10.58 4.47 10.24
CA GLU A 78 -11.13 5.78 9.89
C GLU A 78 -10.12 6.64 9.12
N PRO A 79 -8.90 6.87 9.62
CA PRO A 79 -7.89 7.59 8.84
C PRO A 79 -7.45 6.84 7.58
N ALA A 80 -7.59 5.51 7.52
CA ALA A 80 -7.30 4.74 6.30
C ALA A 80 -8.24 5.14 5.17
N ILE A 81 -9.54 5.22 5.41
CA ILE A 81 -10.53 5.60 4.40
C ILE A 81 -10.24 7.01 3.87
N GLU A 82 -9.97 7.96 4.75
CA GLU A 82 -9.58 9.33 4.38
C GLU A 82 -8.31 9.36 3.52
N THR A 83 -7.30 8.61 3.93
CA THR A 83 -6.03 8.53 3.20
C THR A 83 -6.23 7.95 1.80
N VAL A 84 -7.07 6.92 1.66
CA VAL A 84 -7.41 6.33 0.37
C VAL A 84 -8.05 7.35 -0.57
N ASP A 85 -8.99 8.14 -0.06
CA ASP A 85 -9.61 9.19 -0.88
C ASP A 85 -8.59 10.23 -1.37
N ARG A 86 -7.66 10.64 -0.51
CA ARG A 86 -6.58 11.56 -0.88
C ARG A 86 -5.64 10.96 -1.92
N LEU A 87 -5.26 9.70 -1.74
CA LEU A 87 -4.42 8.98 -2.71
C LEU A 87 -5.11 8.86 -4.07
N ARG A 88 -6.41 8.60 -4.09
CA ARG A 88 -7.20 8.60 -5.33
C ARG A 88 -7.15 9.97 -6.02
N GLN A 89 -7.36 11.05 -5.27
CA GLN A 89 -7.30 12.41 -5.80
C GLN A 89 -5.93 12.75 -6.37
N MET A 90 -4.86 12.20 -5.80
CA MET A 90 -3.49 12.36 -6.29
C MET A 90 -3.21 11.54 -7.57
N GLY A 91 -4.02 10.54 -7.86
CA GLY A 91 -3.80 9.64 -9.00
C GLY A 91 -2.98 8.40 -8.68
N ALA A 92 -2.97 7.93 -7.44
CA ALA A 92 -2.31 6.68 -7.07
C ALA A 92 -2.86 5.48 -7.85
N GLY A 93 -2.02 4.48 -8.09
CA GLY A 93 -2.39 3.31 -8.89
C GLY A 93 -3.21 2.29 -8.12
N GLY A 94 -2.73 1.85 -6.98
CA GLY A 94 -3.42 0.84 -6.20
C GLY A 94 -2.95 0.74 -4.76
N ILE A 95 -3.74 0.02 -3.97
CA ILE A 95 -3.54 -0.09 -2.53
C ILE A 95 -3.62 -1.53 -2.10
N VAL A 96 -2.67 -1.94 -1.29
CA VAL A 96 -2.78 -3.11 -0.42
C VAL A 96 -3.23 -2.59 0.95
N CYS A 97 -4.47 -2.87 1.32
CA CYS A 97 -5.04 -2.44 2.58
C CYS A 97 -4.92 -3.55 3.62
N TYR A 98 -3.89 -3.45 4.45
CA TYR A 98 -3.63 -4.37 5.55
C TYR A 98 -4.59 -4.14 6.73
N THR A 99 -5.09 -2.93 6.86
CA THR A 99 -5.99 -2.51 7.95
C THR A 99 -7.22 -3.42 8.07
N ALA A 100 -7.48 -3.86 9.31
CA ALA A 100 -8.67 -4.62 9.68
C ALA A 100 -9.76 -3.71 10.24
N GLY A 101 -10.91 -4.29 10.62
CA GLY A 101 -12.02 -3.57 11.22
C GLY A 101 -13.15 -3.26 10.21
N PHE A 102 -13.21 -4.01 9.14
CA PHE A 102 -14.21 -3.87 8.08
C PHE A 102 -15.32 -4.95 8.24
N LYS A 103 -15.73 -5.56 7.17
CA LYS A 103 -16.86 -6.51 7.15
C LYS A 103 -16.75 -7.63 8.20
N GLU A 104 -15.55 -8.02 8.58
CA GLU A 104 -15.29 -9.06 9.58
C GLU A 104 -15.76 -8.70 11.00
N VAL A 105 -15.99 -7.42 11.30
CA VAL A 105 -16.44 -6.98 12.63
C VAL A 105 -17.94 -6.67 12.69
N GLY A 106 -18.70 -6.96 11.62
CA GLY A 106 -20.15 -6.81 11.58
C GLY A 106 -20.64 -5.64 10.74
N GLU A 107 -21.85 -5.15 11.02
CA GLU A 107 -22.57 -4.20 10.18
C GLU A 107 -21.84 -2.85 10.01
N GLN A 108 -21.31 -2.30 11.11
CA GLN A 108 -20.55 -1.04 11.05
C GLN A 108 -19.29 -1.18 10.21
N GLY A 109 -18.62 -2.33 10.31
CA GLY A 109 -17.46 -2.65 9.51
C GLY A 109 -17.82 -2.83 8.02
N ALA A 110 -18.97 -3.39 7.73
CA ALA A 110 -19.45 -3.52 6.35
C ALA A 110 -19.73 -2.16 5.72
N TRP A 111 -20.29 -1.21 6.46
CA TRP A 111 -20.47 0.16 5.97
C TRP A 111 -19.14 0.86 5.73
N ALA A 112 -18.18 0.67 6.62
CA ALA A 112 -16.82 1.21 6.43
C ALA A 112 -16.15 0.60 5.19
N GLU A 113 -16.38 -0.66 4.90
CA GLU A 113 -15.87 -1.31 3.68
C GLU A 113 -16.48 -0.69 2.42
N ASP A 114 -17.78 -0.41 2.42
CA ASP A 114 -18.43 0.29 1.31
C ASP A 114 -17.85 1.70 1.13
N GLU A 115 -17.59 2.43 2.21
CA GLU A 115 -16.91 3.73 2.15
C GLU A 115 -15.50 3.61 1.58
N LEU A 116 -14.75 2.59 1.98
CA LEU A 116 -13.41 2.31 1.45
C LEU A 116 -13.47 2.04 -0.06
N MET A 117 -14.39 1.21 -0.50
CA MET A 117 -14.58 0.90 -1.92
C MET A 117 -14.92 2.15 -2.73
N ASN A 118 -15.80 3.01 -2.20
CA ASN A 118 -16.13 4.28 -2.84
C ASN A 118 -14.92 5.22 -2.90
N ALA A 119 -14.15 5.29 -1.83
CA ALA A 119 -12.94 6.10 -1.77
C ALA A 119 -11.88 5.65 -2.78
N CYS A 120 -11.78 4.35 -3.06
CA CYS A 120 -10.85 3.80 -4.04
C CYS A 120 -11.14 4.23 -5.48
N GLY A 121 -12.41 4.36 -5.85
CA GLY A 121 -12.77 4.69 -7.23
C GLY A 121 -12.17 3.70 -8.24
N GLU A 122 -11.38 4.19 -9.18
CA GLU A 122 -10.71 3.37 -10.21
C GLU A 122 -9.35 2.81 -9.78
N MET A 123 -8.86 3.15 -8.58
CA MET A 123 -7.65 2.52 -8.06
C MET A 123 -7.86 1.01 -7.87
N ALA A 124 -6.79 0.24 -8.01
CA ALA A 124 -6.79 -1.17 -7.65
C ALA A 124 -6.76 -1.32 -6.12
N LEU A 125 -7.52 -2.28 -5.60
CA LEU A 125 -7.56 -2.55 -4.16
C LEU A 125 -7.37 -4.04 -3.89
N VAL A 126 -6.43 -4.36 -3.04
CA VAL A 126 -6.25 -5.69 -2.44
C VAL A 126 -6.53 -5.56 -0.94
N GLY A 127 -7.46 -6.32 -0.46
CA GLY A 127 -8.00 -6.22 0.90
C GLY A 127 -9.36 -5.54 0.93
N PRO A 128 -9.81 -4.99 2.05
CA PRO A 128 -9.07 -4.81 3.32
C PRO A 128 -8.77 -6.11 4.07
N ASN A 129 -8.08 -6.02 5.19
CA ASN A 129 -7.77 -7.15 6.07
C ASN A 129 -7.08 -8.30 5.29
N CYS A 130 -6.02 -7.98 4.59
CA CYS A 130 -5.21 -8.92 3.80
C CYS A 130 -3.75 -8.87 4.22
N TYR A 131 -2.99 -9.89 3.87
CA TYR A 131 -1.56 -9.92 4.14
C TYR A 131 -0.74 -9.15 3.10
N GLY A 132 -1.19 -9.13 1.86
CA GLY A 132 -0.52 -8.35 0.83
C GLY A 132 -0.23 -9.11 -0.47
N ILE A 133 0.81 -8.66 -1.15
CA ILE A 133 1.21 -9.17 -2.47
C ILE A 133 2.71 -9.48 -2.47
N LEU A 134 3.05 -10.62 -3.06
CA LEU A 134 4.43 -10.98 -3.40
C LEU A 134 4.51 -11.20 -4.91
N ASN A 135 5.34 -10.42 -5.58
CA ASN A 135 5.64 -10.57 -7.00
C ASN A 135 7.14 -10.79 -7.18
N TYR A 136 7.53 -12.05 -7.27
CA TYR A 136 8.93 -12.45 -7.38
C TYR A 136 9.57 -12.06 -8.72
N LEU A 137 8.77 -11.92 -9.77
CA LEU A 137 9.28 -11.57 -11.11
C LEU A 137 9.80 -10.13 -11.14
N ASP A 138 9.05 -9.21 -10.52
CA ASP A 138 9.38 -7.79 -10.50
C ASP A 138 9.99 -7.34 -9.18
N ARG A 139 10.27 -8.28 -8.27
CA ARG A 139 10.90 -8.04 -6.97
C ARG A 139 10.11 -7.10 -6.08
N VAL A 140 8.78 -7.28 -6.05
CA VAL A 140 7.87 -6.47 -5.26
C VAL A 140 7.36 -7.26 -4.06
N ALA A 141 7.54 -6.71 -2.87
CA ALA A 141 7.02 -7.29 -1.62
C ALA A 141 6.21 -6.23 -0.87
N LEU A 142 4.92 -6.17 -1.15
CA LEU A 142 3.94 -5.46 -0.34
C LEU A 142 3.40 -6.43 0.71
N TRP A 143 4.29 -6.88 1.60
CA TRP A 143 4.09 -8.02 2.47
C TRP A 143 4.89 -7.85 3.77
N PRO A 144 4.23 -7.83 4.95
CA PRO A 144 4.89 -7.46 6.21
C PRO A 144 5.55 -8.63 6.95
N PHE A 145 5.57 -9.81 6.36
CA PHE A 145 6.09 -11.00 7.03
C PHE A 145 7.29 -11.60 6.28
N ALA A 146 8.04 -12.44 6.98
CA ALA A 146 9.07 -13.25 6.33
C ALA A 146 8.44 -14.17 5.29
N HIS A 147 9.10 -14.33 4.16
CA HIS A 147 8.68 -15.22 3.07
C HIS A 147 9.88 -16.01 2.53
N GLY A 148 9.60 -17.04 1.73
CA GLY A 148 10.57 -18.07 1.34
C GLY A 148 11.73 -17.61 0.49
N GLY A 149 11.82 -16.33 0.14
CA GLY A 149 12.94 -16.09 -0.59
C GLY A 149 13.37 -14.80 -1.21
N ASN A 150 14.57 -14.88 -1.65
CA ASN A 150 15.11 -14.01 -2.66
C ASN A 150 14.42 -14.33 -3.98
N CYS A 151 14.33 -13.34 -4.84
CA CYS A 151 13.91 -13.57 -6.20
C CYS A 151 14.68 -14.77 -6.75
N PRO A 152 14.01 -15.82 -7.23
CA PRO A 152 14.73 -16.91 -7.87
C PRO A 152 15.57 -16.33 -8.99
N GLY A 153 16.80 -16.77 -9.11
CA GLY A 153 17.67 -16.35 -10.20
C GLY A 153 17.12 -16.87 -11.53
N PHE A 154 16.27 -16.11 -12.12
CA PHE A 154 15.83 -16.35 -13.49
C PHE A 154 16.77 -15.66 -14.46
#